data_34178afe44f533179b525d72a26406b6
#
_entry.id   34178afe44f533179b525d72a26406b6
#
_cell.length_a   1.000
_cell.length_b   1.000
_cell.length_c   1.000
_cell.angle_alpha   90.00
_cell.angle_beta   90.00
_cell.angle_gamma   90.00
#
_symmetry.space_group_name_H-M   'P 1'
#
loop_
_entity.id
_entity.type
_entity.pdbx_description
1 polymer ?
#
loop_
_entity_poly.entity_id
_entity_poly.type
_entity_poly.pdbx_seq_one_letter_code
_entity_poly.pdbx_strand_id
1 'polypeptide(L)' 'MITGGTAYGTDLALKHILALLEHKGVVTHGEVVKALDGALAELEELRRNGAIAPDAGAAAGRAIGLLYLR' A
#
# COMPACT_ATOMS: atom_id res chain seq x y z
N MET A 1 -2.42 20.15 -4.06
CA MET A 1 -3.57 19.26 -4.00
C MET A 1 -3.60 18.56 -2.66
N ILE A 2 -4.62 18.82 -1.89
CA ILE A 2 -4.67 18.36 -0.49
C ILE A 2 -4.79 16.84 -0.39
N THR A 3 -5.64 16.24 -1.21
CA THR A 3 -5.84 14.79 -1.16
C THR A 3 -4.57 14.02 -1.51
N GLY A 4 -3.80 14.51 -2.47
CA GLY A 4 -2.52 13.90 -2.81
C GLY A 4 -1.53 13.97 -1.67
N GLY A 5 -1.51 15.09 -0.94
CA GLY A 5 -0.64 15.26 0.21
C GLY A 5 -1.00 14.32 1.37
N THR A 6 -2.30 14.12 1.62
CA THR A 6 -2.76 13.20 2.67
C THR A 6 -2.35 11.76 2.35
N ALA A 7 -2.60 11.31 1.12
CA ALA A 7 -2.23 9.96 0.70
C ALA A 7 -0.72 9.75 0.77
N TYR A 8 0.04 10.74 0.35
CA TYR A 8 1.50 10.66 0.38
C TYR A 8 2.04 10.58 1.80
N GLY A 9 1.45 11.37 2.71
CA GLY A 9 1.82 11.30 4.12
C GLY A 9 1.57 9.93 4.71
N THR A 10 0.44 9.31 4.39
CA THR A 10 0.11 7.96 4.84
C THR A 10 1.11 6.94 4.29
N ASP A 11 1.47 7.04 3.02
CA ASP A 11 2.45 6.15 2.39
C ASP A 11 3.81 6.26 3.06
N LEU A 12 4.27 7.46 3.33
CA LEU A 12 5.55 7.67 4.01
C LEU A 12 5.53 7.11 5.42
N ALA A 13 4.44 7.32 6.16
CA ALA A 13 4.31 6.79 7.50
C ALA A 13 4.34 5.27 7.51
N LEU A 14 3.59 4.63 6.60
CA LEU A 14 3.60 3.17 6.47
C LEU A 14 4.98 2.64 6.11
N LYS A 15 5.65 3.30 5.18
CA LYS A 15 7.01 2.91 4.79
C LYS A 15 7.93 2.85 5.99
N HIS A 16 7.92 3.88 6.82
CA HIS A 16 8.80 3.95 7.98
C HIS A 16 8.39 2.96 9.07
N ILE A 17 7.09 2.75 9.27
CA ILE A 17 6.60 1.76 10.24
C ILE A 17 7.01 0.34 9.82
N LEU A 18 6.82 0.00 8.54
CA LEU A 18 7.19 -1.32 8.03
C LEU A 18 8.70 -1.55 8.16
N ALA A 19 9.50 -0.54 7.83
CA ALA A 19 10.95 -0.64 7.97
C ALA A 19 11.36 -0.85 9.42
N LEU A 20 10.71 -0.18 10.35
CA LEU A 20 10.98 -0.35 11.78
C LEU A 20 10.66 -1.77 12.24
N LEU A 21 9.50 -2.29 11.83
CA LEU A 21 9.08 -3.65 12.22
C LEU A 21 10.03 -4.71 11.66
N GLU A 22 10.48 -4.54 10.42
CA GLU A 22 11.46 -5.44 9.82
C GLU A 22 12.80 -5.36 10.55
N HIS A 23 13.26 -4.15 10.86
CA HIS A 23 14.51 -3.92 11.54
C HIS A 23 14.51 -4.58 12.94
N LYS A 24 13.40 -4.51 13.64
CA LYS A 24 13.26 -5.12 14.97
C LYS A 24 13.00 -6.63 14.91
N GLY A 25 12.83 -7.20 13.73
CA GLY A 25 12.57 -8.61 13.57
C GLY A 25 11.16 -9.05 13.94
N VAL A 26 10.23 -8.11 14.10
CA VAL A 26 8.83 -8.44 14.40
C VAL A 26 8.17 -9.08 13.19
N VAL A 27 8.52 -8.63 11.99
CA VAL A 27 8.05 -9.21 10.72
C VAL A 27 9.26 -9.40 9.80
N THR A 28 9.14 -10.36 8.88
CA THR A 28 10.13 -10.56 7.84
C THR A 28 9.73 -9.75 6.60
N HIS A 29 10.72 -9.51 5.73
CA HIS A 29 10.43 -8.87 4.45
C HIS A 29 9.40 -9.68 3.65
N GLY A 30 9.52 -11.00 3.64
CA GLY A 30 8.54 -11.86 2.95
C GLY A 30 7.13 -11.73 3.50
N GLU A 31 6.99 -11.59 4.81
CA GLU A 31 5.68 -11.37 5.42
C GLU A 31 5.06 -10.04 4.98
N VAL A 32 5.88 -8.98 4.89
CA VAL A 32 5.41 -7.68 4.41
C VAL A 32 4.98 -7.76 2.95
N VAL A 33 5.79 -8.40 2.10
CA VAL A 33 5.45 -8.58 0.69
C VAL A 33 4.13 -9.33 0.55
N LYS A 34 3.93 -10.38 1.33
CA LYS A 34 2.70 -11.17 1.31
C LYS A 34 1.49 -10.34 1.72
N ALA A 35 1.65 -9.48 2.73
CA ALA A 35 0.59 -8.58 3.16
C ALA A 35 0.25 -7.56 2.05
N LEU A 36 1.26 -7.02 1.38
CA LEU A 36 1.05 -6.09 0.27
C LEU A 36 0.35 -6.79 -0.91
N ASP A 37 0.71 -8.04 -1.19
CA ASP A 37 0.03 -8.85 -2.21
C ASP A 37 -1.45 -9.01 -1.86
N GLY A 38 -1.78 -9.20 -0.59
CA GLY A 38 -3.16 -9.26 -0.13
C GLY A 38 -3.90 -7.96 -0.37
N ALA A 39 -3.25 -6.82 -0.10
CA ALA A 39 -3.84 -5.51 -0.36
C ALA A 39 -4.12 -5.28 -1.83
N LEU A 40 -3.20 -5.69 -2.72
CA LEU A 40 -3.41 -5.60 -4.16
C LEU A 40 -4.56 -6.48 -4.62
N ALA A 41 -4.68 -7.69 -4.07
CA ALA A 41 -5.77 -8.60 -4.40
C ALA A 41 -7.12 -8.01 -3.99
N GLU A 42 -7.19 -7.40 -2.82
CA GLU A 42 -8.41 -6.75 -2.36
C GLU A 42 -8.77 -5.55 -3.25
N LEU A 43 -7.77 -4.75 -3.62
CA LEU A 43 -7.98 -3.62 -4.52
C LEU A 43 -8.54 -4.09 -5.87
N GLU A 44 -8.02 -5.18 -6.40
CA GLU A 44 -8.48 -5.75 -7.66
C GLU A 44 -9.93 -6.21 -7.57
N GLU A 45 -10.32 -6.79 -6.44
CA GLU A 45 -11.70 -7.18 -6.18
C GLU A 45 -12.62 -5.97 -6.17
N LEU A 46 -12.21 -4.90 -5.50
CA LEU A 46 -12.99 -3.65 -5.44
C LEU A 46 -13.18 -3.04 -6.83
N ARG A 47 -12.15 -3.11 -7.67
CA ARG A 47 -12.22 -2.61 -9.04
C ARG A 47 -13.18 -3.42 -9.88
N ARG A 48 -13.14 -4.74 -9.78
CA ARG A 48 -14.05 -5.63 -10.53
C ARG A 48 -15.49 -5.42 -10.14
N ASN A 49 -15.75 -5.14 -8.87
CA ASN A 49 -17.10 -4.92 -8.35
C ASN A 49 -17.61 -3.51 -8.60
N GLY A 50 -16.78 -2.64 -9.16
CA GLY A 50 -17.15 -1.23 -9.37
C GLY A 50 -17.25 -0.44 -8.08
N ALA A 51 -16.69 -0.94 -6.97
CA ALA A 51 -16.74 -0.26 -5.68
C ALA A 51 -15.79 0.92 -5.61
N ILE A 52 -14.84 1.02 -6.53
CA ILE A 52 -13.87 2.11 -6.58
C ILE A 52 -13.75 2.61 -8.02
N ALA A 53 -13.66 3.93 -8.19
CA ALA A 53 -13.52 4.54 -9.50
C ALA A 53 -12.18 4.12 -10.14
N PRO A 54 -12.12 3.98 -11.49
CA PRO A 54 -10.89 3.50 -12.16
C PRO A 54 -9.65 4.32 -11.85
N ASP A 55 -9.75 5.64 -11.82
CA ASP A 55 -8.61 6.50 -11.53
C ASP A 55 -8.18 6.41 -10.06
N ALA A 56 -9.13 6.30 -9.15
CA ALA A 56 -8.84 6.10 -7.73
C ALA A 56 -8.19 4.73 -7.52
N GLY A 57 -8.66 3.70 -8.22
CA GLY A 57 -8.06 2.37 -8.17
C GLY A 57 -6.62 2.36 -8.68
N ALA A 58 -6.36 3.07 -9.78
CA ALA A 58 -5.00 3.19 -10.30
C ALA A 58 -4.07 3.91 -9.33
N ALA A 59 -4.55 4.98 -8.71
CA ALA A 59 -3.78 5.72 -7.71
C ALA A 59 -3.46 4.84 -6.49
N ALA A 60 -4.45 4.08 -6.01
CA ALA A 60 -4.26 3.17 -4.88
C ALA A 60 -3.24 2.09 -5.21
N GLY A 61 -3.29 1.53 -6.42
CA GLY A 61 -2.32 0.53 -6.86
C GLY A 61 -0.90 1.07 -6.89
N ARG A 62 -0.72 2.30 -7.37
CA ARG A 62 0.60 2.95 -7.37
C ARG A 62 1.11 3.17 -5.93
N ALA A 63 0.23 3.60 -5.04
CA ALA A 63 0.60 3.83 -3.65
C ALA A 63 1.08 2.54 -2.98
N ILE A 64 0.35 1.45 -3.16
CA ILE A 64 0.75 0.14 -2.64
C ILE A 64 2.08 -0.29 -3.27
N GLY A 65 2.22 -0.08 -4.58
CA GLY A 65 3.45 -0.44 -5.31
C GLY A 65 4.70 0.21 -4.75
N LEU A 66 4.59 1.45 -4.27
CA LEU A 66 5.73 2.16 -3.67
C LEU A 66 6.22 1.47 -2.39
N LEU A 67 5.36 0.78 -1.67
CA LEU A 67 5.74 0.11 -0.43
C LEU A 67 6.62 -1.12 -0.66
N TYR A 68 6.56 -1.72 -1.86
CA TYR A 68 7.47 -2.82 -2.20
C TYR A 68 8.92 -2.35 -2.33
N LEU A 69 9.12 -1.07 -2.64
CA LEU A 69 10.43 -0.50 -2.92
C LEU A 69 11.12 0.12 -1.70
N ARG A 70 10.50 0.04 -0.54
CA ARG A 70 11.01 0.68 0.68
C ARG A 70 12.35 0.13 1.17
#